data_2a229b5ffe894838bc9ee94b87d3d4e9
#
_entry.id   2a229b5ffe894838bc9ee94b87d3d4e9
#
_cell.length_a   1.000
_cell.length_b   1.000
_cell.length_c   1.000
_cell.angle_alpha   90.00
_cell.angle_beta   90.00
_cell.angle_gamma   90.00
#
_symmetry.space_group_name_H-M   'P 1'
#
loop_
_entity.id
_entity.type
_entity.pdbx_description
1 polymer ?
#
loop_
_entity_poly.entity_id
_entity_poly.type
_entity_poly.pdbx_seq_one_letter_code
_entity_poly.pdbx_strand_id
1 'polypeptide(L)'
;MKNVVFLFILIFVIGCKSSTVIANKEDVRKLSNIDDIETPFKPIKNTLATSEELKAIVSYLASDELQGRDTGSEGIGKAAIYIENFFKQNNIKPYFKTYRDSFNLKGIDAYNLVGFIEGNDNNLKNEIIILGAHYDHIGSAKKVGDDTIANGANDNAAGTSGVLEIAEYFAATKGNKRSIMIALFSAEEKGLKGSEHLAKKLKTDAIDLYTMLNFEMIGVPFKDRPYDAFLTGYDLTNMSAKINEYTNSNFTGFSEVSKKYDLFKHSDNYPFYQEFKLPCQTISSCDLSNYDYYHHVDDEADKLDYDHMASLINKVIPAIESMCNTPTKEIKMTHE
;
A
#
# COMPACT_ATOMS: atom_id res chain seq x y z
N MET A 1 59.67 9.99 -68.64
CA MET A 1 60.03 9.40 -67.36
C MET A 1 59.08 10.02 -66.34
N LYS A 2 58.04 9.29 -65.98
CA LYS A 2 57.02 9.78 -65.04
C LYS A 2 57.10 8.92 -63.74
N ASN A 3 57.50 9.53 -62.67
CA ASN A 3 57.53 8.89 -61.33
C ASN A 3 56.13 8.76 -60.81
N VAL A 4 55.73 7.53 -60.52
CA VAL A 4 54.48 7.22 -59.81
C VAL A 4 54.84 7.00 -58.34
N VAL A 5 54.33 7.87 -57.45
CA VAL A 5 54.45 7.74 -56.03
C VAL A 5 53.23 6.92 -55.50
N PHE A 6 53.52 5.75 -54.98
CA PHE A 6 52.53 4.93 -54.29
C PHE A 6 52.34 5.46 -52.86
N LEU A 7 51.14 5.95 -52.54
CA LEU A 7 50.75 6.35 -51.22
C LEU A 7 50.11 5.14 -50.53
N PHE A 8 50.78 4.60 -49.50
CA PHE A 8 50.20 3.57 -48.61
C PHE A 8 49.28 4.24 -47.59
N ILE A 9 47.96 4.00 -47.70
CA ILE A 9 46.99 4.37 -46.72
C ILE A 9 46.94 3.26 -45.66
N LEU A 10 47.41 3.56 -44.45
CA LEU A 10 47.33 2.68 -43.29
C LEU A 10 45.94 2.87 -42.66
N ILE A 11 45.06 1.88 -42.83
CA ILE A 11 43.74 1.88 -42.18
C ILE A 11 43.94 1.34 -40.78
N PHE A 12 43.82 2.25 -39.78
CA PHE A 12 43.70 1.87 -38.38
C PHE A 12 42.27 1.41 -38.11
N VAL A 13 42.08 0.10 -37.95
CA VAL A 13 40.82 -0.47 -37.43
C VAL A 13 40.86 -0.34 -35.93
N ILE A 14 40.11 0.65 -35.40
CA ILE A 14 39.86 0.76 -33.98
C ILE A 14 38.79 -0.27 -33.62
N GLY A 15 39.22 -1.40 -33.10
CA GLY A 15 38.35 -2.41 -32.54
C GLY A 15 37.76 -1.91 -31.23
N CYS A 16 36.49 -1.50 -31.22
CA CYS A 16 35.71 -1.37 -29.99
C CYS A 16 35.61 -2.74 -29.33
N LYS A 17 36.36 -2.95 -28.25
CA LYS A 17 36.11 -4.06 -27.32
C LYS A 17 34.81 -3.73 -26.55
N SER A 18 33.73 -4.37 -26.92
CA SER A 18 32.57 -4.50 -26.08
C SER A 18 32.97 -5.30 -24.83
N SER A 19 33.14 -4.63 -23.69
CA SER A 19 33.31 -5.30 -22.42
C SER A 19 31.94 -5.75 -21.94
N THR A 20 31.60 -7.00 -22.24
CA THR A 20 30.54 -7.72 -21.55
C THR A 20 30.97 -7.83 -20.09
N VAL A 21 30.34 -7.05 -19.20
CA VAL A 21 30.46 -7.23 -17.75
C VAL A 21 29.76 -8.55 -17.45
N ILE A 22 30.55 -9.62 -17.35
CA ILE A 22 30.08 -10.89 -16.80
C ILE A 22 29.97 -10.64 -15.28
N ALA A 23 28.77 -10.51 -14.78
CA ALA A 23 28.52 -10.45 -13.34
C ALA A 23 29.17 -11.69 -12.70
N ASN A 24 30.03 -11.46 -11.73
CA ASN A 24 30.81 -12.50 -11.09
C ASN A 24 29.85 -13.39 -10.29
N LYS A 25 30.04 -14.71 -10.31
CA LYS A 25 29.22 -15.66 -9.54
C LYS A 25 29.15 -15.36 -8.04
N GLU A 26 30.08 -14.58 -7.51
CA GLU A 26 30.07 -14.11 -6.12
C GLU A 26 29.03 -12.98 -5.88
N ASP A 27 28.77 -12.11 -6.88
CA ASP A 27 27.74 -11.06 -6.77
C ASP A 27 26.32 -11.66 -6.81
N VAL A 28 26.14 -12.74 -7.58
CA VAL A 28 24.85 -13.47 -7.59
C VAL A 28 24.64 -14.24 -6.28
N ARG A 29 25.70 -14.70 -5.60
CA ARG A 29 25.59 -15.34 -4.27
C ARG A 29 25.29 -14.35 -3.16
N LYS A 30 25.70 -13.09 -3.26
CA LYS A 30 25.31 -12.04 -2.28
C LYS A 30 23.84 -11.70 -2.36
N LEU A 31 23.19 -11.86 -3.52
CA LEU A 31 21.76 -11.69 -3.69
C LEU A 31 20.93 -12.91 -3.21
N SER A 32 21.57 -14.08 -2.99
CA SER A 32 20.88 -15.27 -2.48
C SER A 32 20.83 -15.37 -0.95
N ASN A 33 21.47 -14.50 -0.21
CA ASN A 33 21.42 -14.46 1.25
C ASN A 33 20.36 -13.47 1.77
N ILE A 34 19.36 -13.12 0.94
CA ILE A 34 18.21 -12.29 1.34
C ILE A 34 17.24 -13.06 2.27
N ASP A 35 17.45 -14.37 2.43
CA ASP A 35 16.69 -15.19 3.40
C ASP A 35 17.01 -14.88 4.88
N ASP A 36 18.05 -14.08 5.16
CA ASP A 36 18.50 -13.74 6.50
C ASP A 36 18.07 -12.34 7.00
N ILE A 37 17.10 -11.68 6.35
CA ILE A 37 16.42 -10.54 6.99
C ILE A 37 15.55 -11.15 8.09
N GLU A 38 16.10 -11.27 9.30
CA GLU A 38 15.31 -11.57 10.50
C GLU A 38 14.24 -10.47 10.63
N THR A 39 13.05 -10.75 10.11
CA THR A 39 11.90 -9.91 10.42
C THR A 39 11.59 -10.11 11.90
N PRO A 40 11.41 -9.05 12.68
CA PRO A 40 11.15 -9.15 14.11
C PRO A 40 9.76 -9.71 14.43
N PHE A 41 9.09 -10.35 13.48
CA PHE A 41 7.75 -10.87 13.63
C PHE A 41 7.73 -12.15 14.46
N LYS A 42 6.96 -12.11 15.55
CA LYS A 42 6.61 -13.27 16.36
C LYS A 42 5.59 -14.14 15.61
N PRO A 43 5.54 -15.46 15.91
CA PRO A 43 4.54 -16.34 15.29
C PRO A 43 3.11 -15.92 15.67
N ILE A 44 2.20 -16.19 14.76
CA ILE A 44 0.75 -15.91 14.72
C ILE A 44 0.17 -15.66 16.11
N LYS A 45 -0.17 -14.42 16.41
CA LYS A 45 -0.95 -14.04 17.58
C LYS A 45 -2.41 -13.91 17.17
N ASN A 46 -3.29 -14.50 17.93
CA ASN A 46 -4.73 -14.26 17.90
C ASN A 46 -5.04 -12.99 18.70
N THR A 47 -4.38 -11.88 18.39
CA THR A 47 -4.49 -10.63 19.14
C THR A 47 -4.72 -9.45 18.22
N LEU A 48 -5.43 -8.46 18.76
CA LEU A 48 -5.57 -7.13 18.18
C LEU A 48 -4.19 -6.46 18.01
N ALA A 49 -4.10 -5.51 17.09
CA ALA A 49 -2.90 -4.72 16.83
C ALA A 49 -2.43 -3.99 18.10
N THR A 50 -1.12 -3.95 18.32
CA THR A 50 -0.49 -3.20 19.41
C THR A 50 0.31 -2.01 18.88
N SER A 51 0.50 -1.01 19.74
CA SER A 51 1.32 0.18 19.42
C SER A 51 2.75 -0.23 19.05
N GLU A 52 3.31 -1.24 19.71
CA GLU A 52 4.66 -1.74 19.49
C GLU A 52 4.81 -2.44 18.14
N GLU A 53 3.83 -3.24 17.73
CA GLU A 53 3.82 -3.94 16.43
C GLU A 53 3.72 -2.92 15.28
N LEU A 54 2.75 -2.00 15.36
CA LEU A 54 2.62 -0.90 14.39
C LEU A 54 3.88 -0.06 14.30
N LYS A 55 4.47 0.31 15.45
CA LYS A 55 5.73 1.06 15.50
C LYS A 55 6.87 0.31 14.83
N ALA A 56 6.98 -1.00 15.04
CA ALA A 56 8.02 -1.82 14.42
C ALA A 56 7.89 -1.82 12.89
N ILE A 57 6.67 -1.99 12.36
CA ILE A 57 6.41 -1.99 10.91
C ILE A 57 6.70 -0.61 10.31
N VAL A 58 6.14 0.46 10.90
CA VAL A 58 6.33 1.82 10.40
C VAL A 58 7.80 2.22 10.47
N SER A 59 8.51 1.94 11.59
CA SER A 59 9.93 2.29 11.73
C SER A 59 10.82 1.63 10.69
N TYR A 60 10.48 0.42 10.23
CA TYR A 60 11.19 -0.19 9.11
C TYR A 60 10.80 0.42 7.77
N LEU A 61 9.50 0.52 7.48
CA LEU A 61 9.02 1.05 6.21
C LEU A 61 9.42 2.51 5.98
N ALA A 62 9.47 3.33 7.04
CA ALA A 62 9.89 4.73 7.01
C ALA A 62 11.35 4.94 7.45
N SER A 63 12.22 3.95 7.25
CA SER A 63 13.65 4.11 7.55
C SER A 63 14.42 4.66 6.35
N ASP A 64 15.53 5.36 6.62
CA ASP A 64 16.47 5.84 5.60
C ASP A 64 17.01 4.72 4.71
N GLU A 65 17.04 3.47 5.22
CA GLU A 65 17.44 2.30 4.45
C GLU A 65 16.59 2.10 3.20
N LEU A 66 15.31 2.48 3.28
CA LEU A 66 14.35 2.35 2.20
C LEU A 66 14.28 3.60 1.29
N GLN A 67 15.07 4.64 1.63
CA GLN A 67 15.25 5.84 0.78
C GLN A 67 13.94 6.43 0.27
N GLY A 68 12.91 6.47 1.13
CA GLY A 68 11.60 7.02 0.81
C GLY A 68 10.81 6.20 -0.24
N ARG A 69 11.14 4.94 -0.46
CA ARG A 69 10.34 3.96 -1.23
C ARG A 69 9.83 4.42 -2.60
N ASP A 70 10.59 5.29 -3.32
CA ASP A 70 10.14 5.75 -4.64
C ASP A 70 9.92 4.59 -5.60
N THR A 71 8.87 4.66 -6.38
CA THR A 71 8.51 3.62 -7.36
C THR A 71 9.67 3.32 -8.31
N GLY A 72 10.09 2.05 -8.38
CA GLY A 72 11.22 1.59 -9.20
C GLY A 72 12.59 1.69 -8.52
N SER A 73 12.68 2.23 -7.29
CA SER A 73 13.92 2.29 -6.52
C SER A 73 14.27 0.96 -5.85
N GLU A 74 15.51 0.85 -5.37
CA GLU A 74 15.93 -0.28 -4.52
C GLU A 74 15.13 -0.29 -3.20
N GLY A 75 14.82 0.89 -2.64
CA GLY A 75 14.10 1.03 -1.38
C GLY A 75 12.70 0.42 -1.42
N ILE A 76 11.91 0.69 -2.48
CA ILE A 76 10.59 0.05 -2.62
C ILE A 76 10.73 -1.47 -2.83
N GLY A 77 11.82 -1.94 -3.44
CA GLY A 77 12.14 -3.36 -3.56
C GLY A 77 12.32 -4.05 -2.21
N LYS A 78 13.03 -3.40 -1.28
CA LYS A 78 13.21 -3.87 0.11
C LYS A 78 11.87 -3.87 0.86
N ALA A 79 11.07 -2.82 0.75
CA ALA A 79 9.73 -2.75 1.33
C ALA A 79 8.85 -3.91 0.82
N ALA A 80 8.91 -4.20 -0.47
CA ALA A 80 8.15 -5.31 -1.05
C ALA A 80 8.57 -6.68 -0.50
N ILE A 81 9.86 -6.93 -0.34
CA ILE A 81 10.37 -8.19 0.27
C ILE A 81 9.88 -8.33 1.71
N TYR A 82 9.92 -7.24 2.48
CA TYR A 82 9.42 -7.21 3.84
C TYR A 82 7.93 -7.60 3.90
N ILE A 83 7.09 -6.99 3.05
CA ILE A 83 5.66 -7.26 2.96
C ILE A 83 5.38 -8.70 2.49
N GLU A 84 6.11 -9.20 1.48
CA GLU A 84 5.98 -10.59 1.03
C GLU A 84 6.32 -11.58 2.14
N ASN A 85 7.33 -11.29 2.95
CA ASN A 85 7.71 -12.11 4.09
C ASN A 85 6.63 -12.06 5.19
N PHE A 86 6.06 -10.88 5.45
CA PHE A 86 4.92 -10.73 6.35
C PHE A 86 3.73 -11.63 5.91
N PHE A 87 3.37 -11.58 4.63
CA PHE A 87 2.30 -12.42 4.10
C PHE A 87 2.60 -13.92 4.26
N LYS A 88 3.82 -14.36 3.94
CA LYS A 88 4.22 -15.77 4.10
C LYS A 88 4.16 -16.24 5.55
N GLN A 89 4.68 -15.44 6.49
CA GLN A 89 4.71 -15.77 7.93
C GLN A 89 3.29 -15.89 8.49
N ASN A 90 2.36 -15.08 8.01
CA ASN A 90 0.95 -15.10 8.42
C ASN A 90 0.07 -16.04 7.58
N ASN A 91 0.65 -16.89 6.74
CA ASN A 91 -0.06 -17.82 5.86
C ASN A 91 -1.10 -17.14 4.96
N ILE A 92 -0.90 -15.86 4.61
CA ILE A 92 -1.67 -15.15 3.62
C ILE A 92 -1.17 -15.59 2.25
N LYS A 93 -2.04 -16.12 1.40
CA LYS A 93 -1.65 -16.63 0.09
C LYS A 93 -1.56 -15.50 -0.95
N PRO A 94 -0.75 -15.64 -2.01
CA PRO A 94 -0.83 -14.71 -3.12
C PRO A 94 -2.17 -14.87 -3.86
N TYR A 95 -2.76 -13.77 -4.30
CA TYR A 95 -3.97 -13.81 -5.13
C TYR A 95 -3.66 -14.27 -6.56
N PHE A 96 -2.57 -13.81 -7.13
CA PHE A 96 -2.07 -14.24 -8.44
C PHE A 96 -1.09 -15.41 -8.31
N LYS A 97 -0.29 -15.65 -9.34
CA LYS A 97 0.77 -16.68 -9.29
C LYS A 97 1.84 -16.37 -8.23
N THR A 98 2.10 -15.08 -7.99
CA THR A 98 2.98 -14.54 -6.94
C THR A 98 2.25 -13.42 -6.22
N TYR A 99 2.83 -12.84 -5.17
CA TYR A 99 2.27 -11.65 -4.54
C TYR A 99 2.35 -10.41 -5.45
N ARG A 100 3.30 -10.38 -6.40
CA ARG A 100 3.54 -9.22 -7.26
C ARG A 100 2.58 -9.20 -8.45
N ASP A 101 1.80 -8.15 -8.52
CA ASP A 101 1.00 -7.75 -9.68
C ASP A 101 1.77 -6.69 -10.45
N SER A 102 2.59 -7.14 -11.42
CA SER A 102 3.58 -6.31 -12.11
C SER A 102 2.98 -5.53 -13.27
N PHE A 103 3.45 -4.29 -13.44
CA PHE A 103 3.13 -3.40 -14.56
C PHE A 103 4.33 -2.53 -14.94
N ASN A 104 4.28 -1.92 -16.13
CA ASN A 104 5.33 -1.01 -16.57
C ASN A 104 4.84 0.43 -16.59
N LEU A 105 5.54 1.30 -15.89
CA LEU A 105 5.26 2.73 -15.83
C LEU A 105 6.33 3.49 -16.63
N LYS A 106 6.10 3.70 -17.95
CA LYS A 106 7.00 4.46 -18.84
C LYS A 106 8.45 3.99 -18.77
N GLY A 107 8.67 2.68 -18.73
CA GLY A 107 10.00 2.06 -18.66
C GLY A 107 10.47 1.72 -17.24
N ILE A 108 9.72 2.07 -16.22
CA ILE A 108 9.95 1.67 -14.82
C ILE A 108 9.14 0.42 -14.55
N ASP A 109 9.77 -0.64 -14.09
CA ASP A 109 9.06 -1.83 -13.62
C ASP A 109 8.54 -1.60 -12.20
N ALA A 110 7.22 -1.69 -12.05
CA ALA A 110 6.52 -1.48 -10.82
C ALA A 110 5.58 -2.66 -10.53
N TYR A 111 5.15 -2.82 -9.30
CA TYR A 111 4.24 -3.90 -8.91
C TYR A 111 3.47 -3.57 -7.64
N ASN A 112 2.20 -3.91 -7.64
CA ASN A 112 1.41 -4.01 -6.42
C ASN A 112 1.73 -5.32 -5.70
N LEU A 113 1.45 -5.38 -4.41
CA LEU A 113 1.53 -6.61 -3.62
C LEU A 113 0.14 -7.05 -3.23
N VAL A 114 -0.27 -8.24 -3.69
CA VAL A 114 -1.65 -8.70 -3.54
C VAL A 114 -1.69 -10.03 -2.79
N GLY A 115 -2.12 -9.95 -1.54
CA GLY A 115 -2.41 -11.09 -0.67
C GLY A 115 -3.89 -11.47 -0.71
N PHE A 116 -4.22 -12.70 -0.30
CA PHE A 116 -5.58 -13.22 -0.31
C PHE A 116 -5.87 -14.12 0.89
N ILE A 117 -7.00 -13.83 1.56
CA ILE A 117 -7.55 -14.62 2.65
C ILE A 117 -8.90 -15.13 2.17
N GLU A 118 -8.95 -16.42 1.79
CA GLU A 118 -10.16 -17.04 1.28
C GLU A 118 -11.25 -17.09 2.35
N GLY A 119 -12.48 -16.76 1.95
CA GLY A 119 -13.66 -16.86 2.80
C GLY A 119 -14.05 -18.30 3.10
N ASN A 120 -14.63 -18.52 4.26
CA ASN A 120 -14.98 -19.85 4.75
C ASN A 120 -16.45 -20.28 4.47
N ASP A 121 -17.26 -19.42 3.83
CA ASP A 121 -18.65 -19.71 3.47
C ASP A 121 -18.79 -20.01 1.98
N ASN A 122 -19.40 -21.13 1.63
CA ASN A 122 -19.50 -21.56 0.24
C ASN A 122 -20.34 -20.66 -0.66
N ASN A 123 -21.26 -19.87 -0.09
CA ASN A 123 -22.10 -18.93 -0.83
C ASN A 123 -21.45 -17.55 -0.95
N LEU A 124 -20.71 -17.12 0.07
CA LEU A 124 -20.18 -15.75 0.17
C LEU A 124 -18.70 -15.62 -0.22
N LYS A 125 -17.92 -16.71 -0.23
CA LYS A 125 -16.48 -16.65 -0.47
C LYS A 125 -16.05 -16.10 -1.83
N ASN A 126 -16.94 -16.08 -2.81
CA ASN A 126 -16.66 -15.48 -4.11
C ASN A 126 -16.83 -13.95 -4.12
N GLU A 127 -17.55 -13.40 -3.13
CA GLU A 127 -17.65 -11.97 -2.93
C GLU A 127 -16.39 -11.47 -2.23
N ILE A 128 -15.76 -10.44 -2.79
CA ILE A 128 -14.43 -9.96 -2.35
C ILE A 128 -14.56 -8.59 -1.70
N ILE A 129 -13.94 -8.43 -0.55
CA ILE A 129 -13.67 -7.13 0.08
C ILE A 129 -12.20 -6.82 -0.13
N ILE A 130 -11.87 -5.62 -0.62
CA ILE A 130 -10.48 -5.17 -0.75
C ILE A 130 -10.13 -4.27 0.44
N LEU A 131 -9.02 -4.59 1.10
CA LEU A 131 -8.34 -3.72 2.06
C LEU A 131 -7.05 -3.23 1.41
N GLY A 132 -6.93 -1.91 1.26
CA GLY A 132 -5.86 -1.30 0.49
C GLY A 132 -5.08 -0.24 1.26
N ALA A 133 -3.83 -0.02 0.84
CA ALA A 133 -2.97 1.12 1.18
C ALA A 133 -1.85 1.20 0.13
N HIS A 134 -1.26 2.38 -0.12
CA HIS A 134 -0.04 2.41 -0.91
C HIS A 134 1.20 2.24 -0.04
N TYR A 135 2.23 1.60 -0.58
CA TYR A 135 3.48 1.34 0.11
C TYR A 135 4.69 2.07 -0.49
N ASP A 136 4.51 2.74 -1.63
CA ASP A 136 5.47 3.68 -2.18
C ASP A 136 5.38 5.05 -1.47
N HIS A 137 6.39 5.89 -1.68
CA HIS A 137 6.39 7.30 -1.36
C HIS A 137 7.28 8.05 -2.35
N ILE A 138 7.51 9.35 -2.15
CA ILE A 138 8.15 10.24 -3.14
C ILE A 138 9.67 10.11 -3.24
N GLY A 139 10.33 9.35 -2.37
CA GLY A 139 11.78 9.15 -2.34
C GLY A 139 12.53 10.30 -1.70
N SER A 140 12.43 11.50 -2.26
CA SER A 140 13.12 12.69 -1.75
C SER A 140 12.24 13.92 -1.79
N ALA A 141 12.45 14.82 -0.83
CA ALA A 141 11.75 16.09 -0.71
C ALA A 141 12.73 17.27 -0.63
N LYS A 142 12.19 18.47 -0.40
CA LYS A 142 12.98 19.67 -0.20
C LYS A 142 13.91 19.49 1.00
N LYS A 143 15.21 19.72 0.78
CA LYS A 143 16.27 19.60 1.80
C LYS A 143 16.00 20.45 3.03
N VAL A 144 16.10 19.82 4.22
CA VAL A 144 16.08 20.47 5.54
C VAL A 144 17.34 20.06 6.32
N GLY A 145 18.17 21.00 6.70
CA GLY A 145 19.51 20.67 7.24
C GLY A 145 20.33 19.93 6.19
N ASP A 146 20.74 18.71 6.48
CA ASP A 146 21.42 17.82 5.52
C ASP A 146 20.52 16.70 5.00
N ASP A 147 19.28 16.61 5.48
CA ASP A 147 18.33 15.61 5.10
C ASP A 147 17.58 15.96 3.80
N THR A 148 17.42 14.96 2.94
CA THR A 148 16.67 15.03 1.67
C THR A 148 15.74 13.83 1.48
N ILE A 149 15.77 12.84 2.37
CA ILE A 149 14.98 11.63 2.26
C ILE A 149 13.57 11.94 2.78
N ALA A 150 12.57 11.65 1.98
CA ALA A 150 11.17 11.69 2.42
C ALA A 150 10.79 10.28 2.84
N ASN A 151 10.84 10.00 4.14
CA ASN A 151 10.64 8.65 4.66
C ASN A 151 9.17 8.20 4.62
N GLY A 152 8.21 9.14 4.58
CA GLY A 152 6.80 8.84 4.37
C GLY A 152 6.22 7.94 5.47
N ALA A 153 6.39 8.35 6.73
CA ALA A 153 5.91 7.57 7.86
C ALA A 153 4.38 7.61 7.96
N ASN A 154 3.80 8.81 7.93
CA ASN A 154 2.34 8.95 7.88
C ASN A 154 1.83 8.68 6.47
N ASP A 155 2.57 9.09 5.44
CA ASP A 155 2.25 8.96 4.03
C ASP A 155 3.20 7.94 3.33
N ASN A 156 2.91 6.63 3.24
CA ASN A 156 1.76 5.95 3.83
C ASN A 156 2.21 4.63 4.49
N ALA A 157 3.37 4.67 5.19
CA ALA A 157 3.79 3.52 6.00
C ALA A 157 2.75 3.22 7.11
N ALA A 158 2.08 4.27 7.64
CA ALA A 158 1.02 4.14 8.62
C ALA A 158 -0.18 3.32 8.07
N GLY A 159 -0.72 3.69 6.91
CA GLY A 159 -1.82 2.95 6.27
C GLY A 159 -1.41 1.53 5.90
N THR A 160 -0.22 1.35 5.33
CA THR A 160 0.34 0.03 5.00
C THR A 160 0.44 -0.85 6.25
N SER A 161 0.97 -0.34 7.37
CA SER A 161 1.08 -1.08 8.62
C SER A 161 -0.30 -1.48 9.17
N GLY A 162 -1.26 -0.57 9.11
CA GLY A 162 -2.63 -0.85 9.54
C GLY A 162 -3.30 -1.97 8.74
N VAL A 163 -3.13 -1.96 7.42
CA VAL A 163 -3.64 -3.03 6.54
C VAL A 163 -2.96 -4.36 6.82
N LEU A 164 -1.66 -4.38 7.11
CA LEU A 164 -0.92 -5.59 7.48
C LEU A 164 -1.44 -6.19 8.80
N GLU A 165 -1.65 -5.38 9.83
CA GLU A 165 -2.19 -5.84 11.12
C GLU A 165 -3.64 -6.39 10.98
N ILE A 166 -4.50 -5.73 10.20
CA ILE A 166 -5.83 -6.25 9.89
C ILE A 166 -5.74 -7.59 9.16
N ALA A 167 -4.80 -7.71 8.21
CA ALA A 167 -4.60 -8.94 7.45
C ALA A 167 -4.12 -10.09 8.37
N GLU A 168 -3.22 -9.82 9.30
CA GLU A 168 -2.78 -10.79 10.32
C GLU A 168 -3.97 -11.28 11.17
N TYR A 169 -4.80 -10.35 11.65
CA TYR A 169 -5.99 -10.69 12.43
C TYR A 169 -6.90 -11.67 11.69
N PHE A 170 -7.27 -11.36 10.43
CA PHE A 170 -8.16 -12.24 9.67
C PHE A 170 -7.49 -13.54 9.24
N ALA A 171 -6.19 -13.52 8.95
CA ALA A 171 -5.43 -14.75 8.66
C ALA A 171 -5.36 -15.70 9.86
N ALA A 172 -5.27 -15.16 11.08
CA ALA A 172 -5.23 -15.94 12.32
C ALA A 172 -6.63 -16.45 12.71
N THR A 173 -7.64 -15.57 12.73
CA THR A 173 -8.99 -15.88 13.22
C THR A 173 -9.82 -16.69 12.25
N LYS A 174 -9.58 -16.53 10.93
CA LYS A 174 -10.43 -17.09 9.86
C LYS A 174 -11.92 -16.72 10.03
N GLY A 175 -12.17 -15.55 10.59
CA GLY A 175 -13.51 -15.07 10.93
C GLY A 175 -14.31 -14.49 9.76
N ASN A 176 -13.82 -14.63 8.53
CA ASN A 176 -14.41 -14.03 7.34
C ASN A 176 -15.17 -15.07 6.48
N LYS A 177 -16.47 -14.83 6.22
CA LYS A 177 -17.26 -15.61 5.25
C LYS A 177 -16.97 -15.20 3.81
N ARG A 178 -16.88 -13.88 3.54
CA ARG A 178 -16.38 -13.32 2.27
C ARG A 178 -14.87 -13.38 2.23
N SER A 179 -14.33 -13.46 1.03
CA SER A 179 -12.87 -13.36 0.85
C SER A 179 -12.38 -11.93 1.03
N ILE A 180 -11.15 -11.81 1.56
CA ILE A 180 -10.47 -10.54 1.73
C ILE A 180 -9.25 -10.53 0.81
N MET A 181 -9.16 -9.52 -0.03
CA MET A 181 -7.98 -9.21 -0.82
C MET A 181 -7.22 -8.09 -0.13
N ILE A 182 -5.95 -8.32 0.16
CA ILE A 182 -5.02 -7.30 0.67
C ILE A 182 -4.28 -6.74 -0.53
N ALA A 183 -4.48 -5.47 -0.83
CA ALA A 183 -3.89 -4.80 -1.99
C ALA A 183 -3.00 -3.65 -1.53
N LEU A 184 -1.68 -3.84 -1.58
CA LEU A 184 -0.72 -2.79 -1.29
C LEU A 184 -0.20 -2.23 -2.61
N PHE A 185 -0.47 -0.95 -2.85
CA PHE A 185 -0.26 -0.32 -4.15
C PHE A 185 1.12 0.33 -4.24
N SER A 186 1.71 0.24 -5.42
CA SER A 186 2.86 1.03 -5.84
C SER A 186 2.42 2.12 -6.82
N ALA A 187 3.24 3.15 -6.97
CA ALA A 187 2.99 4.25 -7.90
C ALA A 187 1.67 5.00 -7.64
N GLU A 188 1.26 5.08 -6.38
CA GLU A 188 0.23 6.01 -5.93
C GLU A 188 0.69 7.44 -6.19
N GLU A 189 1.91 7.77 -5.75
CA GLU A 189 2.59 9.06 -5.89
C GLU A 189 2.94 9.44 -7.35
N LYS A 190 2.79 8.51 -8.26
CA LYS A 190 2.87 8.75 -9.71
C LYS A 190 1.49 8.92 -10.36
N GLY A 191 0.46 9.19 -9.55
CA GLY A 191 -0.93 9.42 -9.96
C GLY A 191 -1.76 8.15 -10.04
N LEU A 192 -1.82 7.39 -8.95
CA LEU A 192 -2.68 6.21 -8.73
C LEU A 192 -2.44 5.07 -9.73
N LYS A 193 -1.20 4.90 -10.25
CA LYS A 193 -0.96 3.99 -11.38
C LYS A 193 -1.05 2.52 -11.00
N GLY A 194 -0.67 2.16 -9.78
CA GLY A 194 -0.80 0.80 -9.29
C GLY A 194 -2.26 0.39 -9.10
N SER A 195 -3.04 1.20 -8.43
CA SER A 195 -4.47 0.95 -8.22
C SER A 195 -5.27 1.00 -9.53
N GLU A 196 -4.92 1.91 -10.46
CA GLU A 196 -5.51 1.94 -11.81
C GLU A 196 -5.25 0.64 -12.56
N HIS A 197 -4.00 0.13 -12.51
CA HIS A 197 -3.64 -1.15 -13.14
C HIS A 197 -4.44 -2.31 -12.54
N LEU A 198 -4.44 -2.44 -11.22
CA LEU A 198 -5.11 -3.55 -10.55
C LEU A 198 -6.63 -3.49 -10.72
N ALA A 199 -7.25 -2.32 -10.59
CA ALA A 199 -8.70 -2.16 -10.76
C ALA A 199 -9.17 -2.59 -12.15
N LYS A 200 -8.49 -2.17 -13.23
CA LYS A 200 -8.78 -2.58 -14.61
C LYS A 200 -8.61 -4.08 -14.82
N LYS A 201 -7.55 -4.67 -14.27
CA LYS A 201 -7.29 -6.10 -14.35
C LYS A 201 -8.40 -6.91 -13.66
N LEU A 202 -8.72 -6.58 -12.43
CA LEU A 202 -9.76 -7.25 -11.66
C LEU A 202 -11.16 -7.06 -12.27
N LYS A 203 -11.41 -5.91 -12.90
CA LYS A 203 -12.65 -5.69 -13.68
C LYS A 203 -12.72 -6.59 -14.91
N THR A 204 -11.60 -6.76 -15.62
CA THR A 204 -11.49 -7.66 -16.77
C THR A 204 -11.66 -9.12 -16.36
N ASP A 205 -11.11 -9.49 -15.20
CA ASP A 205 -11.24 -10.82 -14.61
C ASP A 205 -12.65 -11.08 -14.04
N ALA A 206 -13.53 -10.07 -14.09
CA ALA A 206 -14.93 -10.12 -13.65
C ALA A 206 -15.11 -10.61 -12.20
N ILE A 207 -14.23 -10.18 -11.29
CA ILE A 207 -14.36 -10.53 -9.87
C ILE A 207 -15.67 -9.97 -9.30
N ASP A 208 -16.25 -10.65 -8.32
CA ASP A 208 -17.41 -10.15 -7.57
C ASP A 208 -16.93 -9.25 -6.42
N LEU A 209 -16.53 -8.02 -6.76
CA LEU A 209 -16.16 -7.01 -5.76
C LEU A 209 -17.41 -6.56 -4.99
N TYR A 210 -17.35 -6.63 -3.68
CA TYR A 210 -18.37 -6.06 -2.81
C TYR A 210 -18.08 -4.60 -2.47
N THR A 211 -16.91 -4.35 -1.90
CA THR A 211 -16.50 -3.01 -1.44
C THR A 211 -14.99 -2.94 -1.30
N MET A 212 -14.45 -1.72 -1.28
CA MET A 212 -13.05 -1.46 -0.95
C MET A 212 -12.95 -0.45 0.18
N LEU A 213 -12.12 -0.79 1.15
CA LEU A 213 -11.71 0.09 2.24
C LEU A 213 -10.22 0.33 2.13
N ASN A 214 -9.83 1.55 1.81
CA ASN A 214 -8.45 1.97 1.72
C ASN A 214 -8.04 2.71 3.00
N PHE A 215 -6.77 2.62 3.39
CA PHE A 215 -6.23 3.25 4.58
C PHE A 215 -5.09 4.18 4.20
N GLU A 216 -5.19 5.44 4.60
CA GLU A 216 -4.22 6.44 4.24
C GLU A 216 -4.04 7.46 5.35
N MET A 217 -2.76 7.72 5.70
CA MET A 217 -2.38 8.74 6.67
C MET A 217 -3.15 8.60 7.99
N ILE A 218 -3.01 7.45 8.65
CA ILE A 218 -3.71 7.12 9.90
C ILE A 218 -2.86 7.30 11.16
N GLY A 219 -1.68 7.94 11.01
CA GLY A 219 -0.67 8.05 12.08
C GLY A 219 -0.93 9.17 13.09
N VAL A 220 -1.84 10.10 12.82
CA VAL A 220 -2.07 11.27 13.67
C VAL A 220 -3.56 11.45 14.03
N PRO A 221 -3.89 11.66 15.32
CA PRO A 221 -5.28 11.85 15.72
C PRO A 221 -5.81 13.24 15.39
N PHE A 222 -7.12 13.34 15.18
CA PHE A 222 -7.82 14.62 15.28
C PHE A 222 -7.93 15.05 16.76
N LYS A 223 -7.73 16.33 17.05
CA LYS A 223 -7.85 16.90 18.40
C LYS A 223 -9.23 17.48 18.68
N ASP A 224 -9.89 18.02 17.64
CA ASP A 224 -11.08 18.83 17.76
C ASP A 224 -12.28 18.25 17.01
N ARG A 225 -12.32 16.92 16.83
CA ARG A 225 -13.40 16.24 16.12
C ARG A 225 -14.03 15.14 16.95
N PRO A 226 -15.34 14.93 16.84
CA PRO A 226 -16.05 13.93 17.64
C PRO A 226 -15.96 12.50 17.04
N TYR A 227 -15.01 12.26 16.13
CA TYR A 227 -14.78 10.97 15.47
C TYR A 227 -13.28 10.68 15.34
N ASP A 228 -12.92 9.40 15.21
CA ASP A 228 -11.51 8.97 15.13
C ASP A 228 -10.89 9.20 13.74
N ALA A 229 -11.70 9.04 12.68
CA ALA A 229 -11.26 9.18 11.28
C ALA A 229 -12.36 9.82 10.43
N PHE A 230 -12.02 10.31 9.25
CA PHE A 230 -13.01 10.65 8.24
C PHE A 230 -13.03 9.62 7.11
N LEU A 231 -14.13 9.59 6.37
CA LEU A 231 -14.28 8.77 5.18
C LEU A 231 -14.33 9.68 3.95
N THR A 232 -13.45 9.45 2.97
CA THR A 232 -13.48 10.20 1.72
C THR A 232 -14.75 9.90 0.93
N GLY A 233 -15.27 10.87 0.17
CA GLY A 233 -16.53 10.65 -0.56
C GLY A 233 -17.72 10.35 0.35
N TYR A 234 -17.78 10.95 1.53
CA TYR A 234 -18.73 10.68 2.60
C TYR A 234 -20.20 10.59 2.15
N ASP A 235 -20.61 11.50 1.25
CA ASP A 235 -21.99 11.60 0.77
C ASP A 235 -22.32 10.57 -0.34
N LEU A 236 -21.33 9.85 -0.88
CA LEU A 236 -21.51 8.95 -2.03
C LEU A 236 -22.10 7.60 -1.64
N THR A 237 -21.90 7.18 -0.41
CA THR A 237 -22.32 5.85 0.07
C THR A 237 -22.88 5.92 1.49
N ASN A 238 -23.48 4.82 1.94
CA ASN A 238 -23.88 4.64 3.34
C ASN A 238 -22.73 4.08 4.21
N MET A 239 -21.50 3.97 3.70
CA MET A 239 -20.39 3.26 4.36
C MET A 239 -20.09 3.85 5.75
N SER A 240 -20.00 5.17 5.88
CA SER A 240 -19.73 5.80 7.18
C SER A 240 -20.80 5.46 8.23
N ALA A 241 -22.09 5.55 7.85
CA ALA A 241 -23.18 5.19 8.75
C ALA A 241 -23.12 3.71 9.17
N LYS A 242 -22.82 2.82 8.22
CA LYS A 242 -22.69 1.39 8.51
C LYS A 242 -21.46 1.04 9.34
N ILE A 243 -20.31 1.67 9.09
CA ILE A 243 -19.13 1.51 9.95
C ILE A 243 -19.46 1.94 11.39
N ASN A 244 -20.10 3.09 11.58
CA ASN A 244 -20.48 3.59 12.90
C ASN A 244 -21.50 2.67 13.58
N GLU A 245 -22.46 2.10 12.82
CA GLU A 245 -23.39 1.10 13.32
C GLU A 245 -22.66 -0.17 13.79
N TYR A 246 -21.79 -0.72 12.96
CA TYR A 246 -21.07 -1.97 13.23
C TYR A 246 -20.05 -1.84 14.39
N THR A 247 -19.43 -0.68 14.53
CA THR A 247 -18.50 -0.38 15.62
C THR A 247 -19.20 0.10 16.88
N ASN A 248 -20.52 0.34 16.81
CA ASN A 248 -21.31 0.98 17.86
C ASN A 248 -20.62 2.24 18.44
N SER A 249 -20.06 3.05 17.55
CA SER A 249 -19.29 4.24 17.92
C SER A 249 -19.38 5.30 16.83
N ASN A 250 -19.01 6.54 17.16
CA ASN A 250 -18.83 7.60 16.17
C ASN A 250 -17.40 7.51 15.57
N PHE A 251 -17.09 6.38 14.93
CA PHE A 251 -15.75 6.09 14.44
C PHE A 251 -15.38 6.93 13.22
N THR A 252 -16.28 7.03 12.23
CA THR A 252 -16.05 7.84 11.02
C THR A 252 -16.99 9.03 10.95
N GLY A 253 -16.46 10.16 10.45
CA GLY A 253 -17.21 11.39 10.25
C GLY A 253 -16.90 12.06 8.92
N PHE A 254 -17.51 13.23 8.74
CA PHE A 254 -17.35 14.09 7.58
C PHE A 254 -16.20 15.07 7.78
N SER A 255 -15.32 15.25 6.79
CA SER A 255 -14.30 16.30 6.75
C SER A 255 -14.62 17.33 5.67
N GLU A 256 -14.81 18.57 6.07
CA GLU A 256 -14.93 19.73 5.16
C GLU A 256 -13.66 19.90 4.30
N VAL A 257 -12.49 19.64 4.89
CA VAL A 257 -11.20 19.74 4.20
C VAL A 257 -11.09 18.67 3.11
N SER A 258 -11.46 17.43 3.44
CA SER A 258 -11.50 16.33 2.48
C SER A 258 -12.43 16.64 1.30
N LYS A 259 -13.59 17.21 1.56
CA LYS A 259 -14.54 17.62 0.51
C LYS A 259 -13.99 18.80 -0.32
N LYS A 260 -13.41 19.79 0.34
CA LYS A 260 -12.86 20.99 -0.32
C LYS A 260 -11.74 20.65 -1.30
N TYR A 261 -10.85 19.71 -0.93
CA TYR A 261 -9.72 19.30 -1.76
C TYR A 261 -10.02 18.05 -2.59
N ASP A 262 -11.27 17.55 -2.57
CA ASP A 262 -11.71 16.37 -3.32
C ASP A 262 -10.82 15.15 -3.07
N LEU A 263 -10.42 14.93 -1.80
CA LEU A 263 -9.49 13.85 -1.42
C LEU A 263 -10.00 12.46 -1.83
N PHE A 264 -11.29 12.32 -2.10
CA PHE A 264 -11.85 11.08 -2.66
C PHE A 264 -11.21 10.66 -3.98
N LYS A 265 -10.75 11.64 -4.79
CA LYS A 265 -10.11 11.38 -6.09
C LYS A 265 -8.59 11.30 -6.03
N HIS A 266 -8.03 11.48 -4.84
CA HIS A 266 -6.59 11.57 -4.62
C HIS A 266 -6.04 10.40 -3.80
N SER A 267 -6.69 9.22 -3.86
CA SER A 267 -6.21 8.01 -3.22
C SER A 267 -6.67 6.76 -4.00
N ASP A 268 -6.10 5.61 -3.70
CA ASP A 268 -6.22 4.34 -4.42
C ASP A 268 -7.64 3.76 -4.49
N ASN A 269 -8.56 4.24 -3.66
CA ASN A 269 -9.98 3.90 -3.76
C ASN A 269 -10.62 4.38 -5.07
N TYR A 270 -10.13 5.50 -5.63
CA TYR A 270 -10.79 6.17 -6.75
C TYR A 270 -10.77 5.37 -8.06
N PRO A 271 -9.66 4.76 -8.51
CA PRO A 271 -9.65 3.89 -9.67
C PRO A 271 -10.63 2.70 -9.54
N PHE A 272 -10.75 2.11 -8.36
CA PHE A 272 -11.72 1.04 -8.11
C PHE A 272 -13.16 1.54 -8.22
N TYR A 273 -13.45 2.71 -7.63
CA TYR A 273 -14.76 3.35 -7.82
C TYR A 273 -15.05 3.62 -9.30
N GLN A 274 -14.06 4.11 -10.06
CA GLN A 274 -14.24 4.39 -11.49
C GLN A 274 -14.56 3.14 -12.30
N GLU A 275 -13.89 2.02 -12.05
CA GLU A 275 -14.07 0.78 -12.80
C GLU A 275 -15.33 0.01 -12.37
N PHE A 276 -15.59 -0.08 -11.08
CA PHE A 276 -16.64 -0.95 -10.56
C PHE A 276 -17.95 -0.23 -10.28
N LYS A 277 -17.94 1.08 -10.05
CA LYS A 277 -19.11 1.88 -9.61
C LYS A 277 -19.72 1.37 -8.31
N LEU A 278 -18.89 0.87 -7.41
CA LEU A 278 -19.24 0.34 -6.10
C LEU A 278 -18.65 1.21 -4.99
N PRO A 279 -19.10 1.05 -3.73
CA PRO A 279 -18.49 1.73 -2.59
C PRO A 279 -17.01 1.39 -2.44
N CYS A 280 -16.15 2.34 -2.77
CA CYS A 280 -14.70 2.25 -2.64
C CYS A 280 -14.23 3.57 -2.03
N GLN A 281 -13.81 3.55 -0.76
CA GLN A 281 -13.53 4.79 -0.01
C GLN A 281 -12.28 4.63 0.85
N THR A 282 -11.70 5.76 1.23
CA THR A 282 -10.52 5.81 2.09
C THR A 282 -10.89 6.29 3.49
N ILE A 283 -10.39 5.56 4.49
CA ILE A 283 -10.33 5.99 5.90
C ILE A 283 -9.01 6.71 6.13
N SER A 284 -9.06 7.89 6.71
CA SER A 284 -7.89 8.64 7.13
C SER A 284 -8.16 9.41 8.43
N SER A 285 -7.14 9.58 9.25
CA SER A 285 -7.16 10.47 10.42
C SER A 285 -6.33 11.75 10.19
N CYS A 286 -5.92 11.99 8.95
CA CYS A 286 -5.20 13.19 8.53
C CYS A 286 -5.85 13.81 7.29
N ASP A 287 -6.44 14.99 7.44
CA ASP A 287 -7.04 15.74 6.33
C ASP A 287 -6.20 16.94 5.89
N LEU A 288 -4.88 16.89 6.15
CA LEU A 288 -3.89 17.93 5.89
C LEU A 288 -4.02 19.17 6.78
N SER A 289 -5.07 19.30 7.59
CA SER A 289 -5.17 20.42 8.54
C SER A 289 -4.53 20.13 9.91
N ASN A 290 -4.22 18.87 10.17
CA ASN A 290 -3.66 18.39 11.45
C ASN A 290 -2.25 17.79 11.32
N TYR A 291 -1.56 17.98 10.16
CA TYR A 291 -0.23 17.45 9.92
C TYR A 291 0.57 18.34 8.95
N ASP A 292 1.73 18.84 9.41
CA ASP A 292 2.54 19.80 8.67
C ASP A 292 3.62 19.16 7.76
N TYR A 293 3.78 17.83 7.84
CA TYR A 293 4.90 17.12 7.21
C TYR A 293 4.51 16.32 5.96
N TYR A 294 3.34 16.57 5.37
CA TYR A 294 2.94 15.95 4.11
C TYR A 294 3.97 16.24 3.00
N HIS A 295 4.51 15.21 2.36
CA HIS A 295 5.58 15.29 1.35
C HIS A 295 6.84 16.04 1.85
N HIS A 296 7.21 15.82 3.10
CA HIS A 296 8.31 16.50 3.77
C HIS A 296 9.31 15.49 4.34
N VAL A 297 10.59 15.89 4.47
CA VAL A 297 11.62 15.03 5.08
C VAL A 297 11.34 14.72 6.56
N ASP A 298 10.58 15.55 7.24
CA ASP A 298 10.17 15.33 8.64
C ASP A 298 8.90 14.44 8.78
N ASP A 299 8.41 13.82 7.68
CA ASP A 299 7.40 12.76 7.81
C ASP A 299 8.05 11.46 8.32
N GLU A 300 8.35 11.47 9.61
CA GLU A 300 9.15 10.49 10.32
C GLU A 300 8.35 9.65 11.30
N ALA A 301 8.85 8.44 11.58
CA ALA A 301 8.21 7.48 12.48
C ALA A 301 8.00 8.02 13.90
N ASP A 302 8.84 8.94 14.39
CA ASP A 302 8.71 9.56 15.71
C ASP A 302 7.62 10.63 15.82
N LYS A 303 7.00 11.03 14.69
CA LYS A 303 5.91 11.99 14.64
C LYS A 303 4.53 11.35 14.83
N LEU A 304 4.46 10.01 14.79
CA LEU A 304 3.19 9.30 14.81
C LEU A 304 2.76 8.91 16.22
N ASP A 305 1.44 8.85 16.40
CA ASP A 305 0.78 8.37 17.62
C ASP A 305 0.36 6.90 17.42
N TYR A 306 1.20 5.98 17.88
CA TYR A 306 0.97 4.54 17.73
C TYR A 306 -0.18 4.01 18.58
N ASP A 307 -0.51 4.65 19.71
CA ASP A 307 -1.67 4.29 20.52
C ASP A 307 -2.96 4.66 19.79
N HIS A 308 -2.98 5.81 19.13
CA HIS A 308 -4.06 6.18 18.22
C HIS A 308 -4.19 5.19 17.07
N MET A 309 -3.10 4.84 16.39
CA MET A 309 -3.11 3.87 15.29
C MET A 309 -3.67 2.51 15.73
N ALA A 310 -3.18 1.97 16.86
CA ALA A 310 -3.67 0.71 17.41
C ALA A 310 -5.16 0.79 17.76
N SER A 311 -5.58 1.88 18.40
CA SER A 311 -6.99 2.11 18.70
C SER A 311 -7.86 2.17 17.45
N LEU A 312 -7.42 2.91 16.41
CA LEU A 312 -8.13 3.05 15.13
C LEU A 312 -8.29 1.69 14.42
N ILE A 313 -7.19 0.94 14.30
CA ILE A 313 -7.19 -0.37 13.66
C ILE A 313 -8.08 -1.36 14.42
N ASN A 314 -7.97 -1.42 15.74
CA ASN A 314 -8.78 -2.33 16.56
C ASN A 314 -10.27 -1.97 16.53
N LYS A 315 -10.62 -0.70 16.47
CA LYS A 315 -12.01 -0.24 16.36
C LYS A 315 -12.64 -0.54 15.00
N VAL A 316 -11.88 -0.56 13.90
CA VAL A 316 -12.44 -0.84 12.57
C VAL A 316 -12.66 -2.33 12.31
N ILE A 317 -11.97 -3.22 13.04
CA ILE A 317 -12.09 -4.68 12.85
C ILE A 317 -13.55 -5.17 12.92
N PRO A 318 -14.39 -4.82 13.93
CA PRO A 318 -15.79 -5.23 13.97
C PRO A 318 -16.61 -4.80 12.74
N ALA A 319 -16.27 -3.64 12.16
CA ALA A 319 -16.94 -3.22 10.91
C ALA A 319 -16.54 -4.10 9.74
N ILE A 320 -15.26 -4.43 9.60
CA ILE A 320 -14.78 -5.34 8.54
C ILE A 320 -15.35 -6.75 8.75
N GLU A 321 -15.40 -7.25 10.00
CA GLU A 321 -16.06 -8.52 10.32
C GLU A 321 -17.53 -8.51 9.89
N SER A 322 -18.27 -7.43 10.17
CA SER A 322 -19.65 -7.29 9.76
C SER A 322 -19.80 -7.28 8.24
N MET A 323 -18.96 -6.53 7.52
CA MET A 323 -18.91 -6.55 6.06
C MET A 323 -18.62 -7.95 5.52
N CYS A 324 -17.74 -8.71 6.17
CA CYS A 324 -17.42 -10.09 5.78
C CYS A 324 -18.58 -11.07 6.03
N ASN A 325 -19.39 -10.87 7.07
CA ASN A 325 -20.24 -11.91 7.63
C ASN A 325 -21.76 -11.68 7.45
N THR A 326 -22.21 -10.45 7.15
CA THR A 326 -23.62 -10.19 6.86
C THR A 326 -24.09 -10.95 5.61
N PRO A 327 -25.33 -11.49 5.61
CA PRO A 327 -25.81 -12.32 4.49
C PRO A 327 -25.98 -11.54 3.19
N THR A 328 -26.08 -10.23 3.25
CA THR A 328 -26.26 -9.34 2.09
C THR A 328 -25.15 -8.28 2.03
N LYS A 329 -24.95 -7.67 0.87
CA LYS A 329 -24.08 -6.51 0.67
C LYS A 329 -24.78 -5.27 1.21
N GLU A 330 -24.48 -4.88 2.45
CA GLU A 330 -25.16 -3.77 3.13
C GLU A 330 -24.54 -2.38 2.84
N ILE A 331 -23.26 -2.34 2.45
CA ILE A 331 -22.61 -1.11 2.00
C ILE A 331 -23.07 -0.84 0.55
N LYS A 332 -23.66 0.33 0.33
CA LYS A 332 -24.30 0.69 -0.95
C LYS A 332 -23.99 2.13 -1.32
N MET A 333 -24.09 2.41 -2.61
CA MET A 333 -24.14 3.79 -3.11
C MET A 333 -25.44 4.47 -2.62
N THR A 334 -25.39 5.77 -2.33
CA THR A 334 -26.57 6.54 -1.87
C THR A 334 -27.51 6.95 -3.01
N HIS A 335 -27.00 6.95 -4.25
CA HIS A 335 -27.75 7.32 -5.44
C HIS A 335 -27.66 6.18 -6.46
N GLU A 336 -28.51 5.19 -6.33
CA GLU A 336 -28.88 4.21 -7.34
C GLU A 336 -30.34 4.38 -7.77
#